data_4f54d9b2cdef82db25f9d34d97337ade
#
_entry.id   4f54d9b2cdef82db25f9d34d97337ade
#
_cell.length_a   1.000
_cell.length_b   1.000
_cell.length_c   1.000
_cell.angle_alpha   90.00
_cell.angle_beta   90.00
_cell.angle_gamma   90.00
#
_symmetry.space_group_name_H-M   'P 1'
#
loop_
_entity.id
_entity.type
_entity.pdbx_description
1 polymer ?
#
loop_
_entity_poly.entity_id
_entity_poly.type
_entity_poly.pdbx_seq_one_letter_code
_entity_poly.pdbx_strand_id
1 'polypeptide(L)'
;VQPIRLQVQYRMHPCLSEFPSNAFYEGTLQNGVTEAERADSEEVFPWPCPSKPMMFWAQMGVEEMSASGYSYLNRGEAYAVEKIVAHLLQNGISPDEIGVVTPYEGQRAYVVNYLTRTGVLHPSIYQEVEVASVDAFQGREKQYIIVTCVRSNDRQGIGFLNDPRRLNVALTRAKLGLMMVGNPKVLAKQPLFRDMLQHFRDNKCLVEGNNINQLNECMVALPQARWKTRAAGLARFRAKQTIDEENASENYNVNV
;
A
#
# COMPACT_ATOMS: atom_id res chain seq x y z
N VAL A 1 -29.62 1.22 18.65
CA VAL A 1 -29.25 1.86 17.37
C VAL A 1 -28.42 0.85 16.62
N GLN A 2 -28.86 0.43 15.43
CA GLN A 2 -28.04 -0.43 14.57
C GLN A 2 -26.97 0.41 13.87
N PRO A 3 -25.69 -0.01 13.85
CA PRO A 3 -24.64 0.70 13.15
C PRO A 3 -24.87 0.63 11.63
N ILE A 4 -24.76 1.77 10.96
CA ILE A 4 -24.79 1.84 9.49
C ILE A 4 -23.35 1.70 8.99
N ARG A 5 -23.09 0.71 8.13
CA ARG A 5 -21.79 0.48 7.50
C ARG A 5 -21.72 1.26 6.20
N LEU A 6 -20.74 2.15 6.06
CA LEU A 6 -20.43 2.80 4.80
C LEU A 6 -19.72 1.78 3.90
N GLN A 7 -20.24 1.58 2.68
CA GLN A 7 -19.74 0.55 1.75
C GLN A 7 -19.18 1.12 0.46
N VAL A 8 -19.29 2.43 0.22
CA VAL A 8 -18.79 3.07 -1.00
C VAL A 8 -17.63 3.99 -0.65
N GLN A 9 -16.51 3.82 -1.35
CA GLN A 9 -15.35 4.69 -1.27
C GLN A 9 -15.28 5.59 -2.51
N TYR A 10 -14.88 6.86 -2.34
CA TYR A 10 -14.76 7.87 -3.40
C TYR A 10 -13.35 8.46 -3.51
N ARG A 11 -12.38 7.92 -2.77
CA ARG A 11 -11.01 8.43 -2.69
C ARG A 11 -10.08 7.77 -3.68
N MET A 12 -9.91 6.46 -3.52
CA MET A 12 -8.85 5.70 -4.15
C MET A 12 -9.18 5.30 -5.58
N HIS A 13 -8.16 5.26 -6.42
CA HIS A 13 -8.21 4.50 -7.67
C HIS A 13 -8.73 3.07 -7.39
N PRO A 14 -9.64 2.51 -8.20
CA PRO A 14 -10.27 1.21 -7.96
C PRO A 14 -9.28 0.09 -7.64
N CYS A 15 -8.14 0.02 -8.33
CA CYS A 15 -7.15 -1.01 -8.08
C CYS A 15 -6.50 -0.91 -6.67
N LEU A 16 -6.38 0.31 -6.10
CA LEU A 16 -5.84 0.51 -4.75
C LEU A 16 -6.80 0.05 -3.66
N SER A 17 -8.09 0.05 -3.94
CA SER A 17 -9.12 -0.37 -2.98
C SER A 17 -9.32 -1.89 -2.90
N GLU A 18 -8.83 -2.65 -3.89
CA GLU A 18 -9.05 -4.09 -3.98
C GLU A 18 -8.51 -4.85 -2.77
N PHE A 19 -7.23 -4.65 -2.42
CA PHE A 19 -6.64 -5.32 -1.26
C PHE A 19 -7.29 -4.87 0.06
N PRO A 20 -7.45 -3.57 0.37
CA PRO A 20 -8.17 -3.12 1.55
C PRO A 20 -9.57 -3.70 1.65
N SER A 21 -10.34 -3.71 0.56
CA SER A 21 -11.68 -4.28 0.52
C SER A 21 -11.70 -5.75 0.97
N ASN A 22 -10.81 -6.56 0.39
CA ASN A 22 -10.72 -7.98 0.69
C ASN A 22 -10.17 -8.27 2.09
N ALA A 23 -9.19 -7.49 2.55
CA ALA A 23 -8.49 -7.73 3.81
C ALA A 23 -9.26 -7.24 5.04
N PHE A 24 -9.95 -6.08 4.93
CA PHE A 24 -10.55 -5.37 6.07
C PHE A 24 -12.07 -5.21 6.00
N TYR A 25 -12.67 -5.35 4.80
CA TYR A 25 -14.10 -5.09 4.56
C TYR A 25 -14.84 -6.27 3.93
N GLU A 26 -14.29 -7.48 4.04
CA GLU A 26 -14.93 -8.73 3.54
C GLU A 26 -15.24 -8.70 2.03
N GLY A 27 -14.51 -7.90 1.24
CA GLY A 27 -14.74 -7.71 -0.19
C GLY A 27 -16.02 -6.94 -0.53
N THR A 28 -16.63 -6.26 0.45
CA THR A 28 -17.92 -5.54 0.26
C THR A 28 -17.76 -4.06 -0.07
N LEU A 29 -16.54 -3.53 -0.02
CA LEU A 29 -16.28 -2.12 -0.34
C LEU A 29 -16.44 -1.91 -1.86
N GLN A 30 -17.32 -0.97 -2.22
CA GLN A 30 -17.59 -0.59 -3.60
C GLN A 30 -16.84 0.68 -3.97
N ASN A 31 -16.50 0.85 -5.26
CA ASN A 31 -15.89 2.06 -5.77
C ASN A 31 -16.99 3.00 -6.30
N GLY A 32 -17.07 4.20 -5.74
CA GLY A 32 -17.91 5.30 -6.22
C GLY A 32 -17.20 6.19 -7.24
N VAL A 33 -15.95 5.83 -7.61
CA VAL A 33 -15.13 6.47 -8.65
C VAL A 33 -14.65 5.42 -9.64
N THR A 34 -14.44 5.85 -10.88
CA THR A 34 -13.92 5.01 -11.97
C THR A 34 -12.40 5.12 -12.08
N GLU A 35 -11.76 4.20 -12.80
CA GLU A 35 -10.34 4.28 -13.14
C GLU A 35 -10.04 5.56 -13.94
N ALA A 36 -10.89 5.94 -14.87
CA ALA A 36 -10.72 7.15 -15.69
C ALA A 36 -10.74 8.44 -14.84
N GLU A 37 -11.57 8.51 -13.80
CA GLU A 37 -11.59 9.65 -12.87
C GLU A 37 -10.38 9.71 -11.94
N ARG A 38 -9.59 8.64 -11.87
CA ARG A 38 -8.37 8.49 -11.06
C ARG A 38 -7.14 8.21 -11.90
N ALA A 39 -7.23 8.32 -13.22
CA ALA A 39 -6.07 8.24 -14.10
C ALA A 39 -5.32 9.57 -14.08
N ASP A 40 -3.99 9.51 -14.07
CA ASP A 40 -3.19 10.69 -14.37
C ASP A 40 -3.36 11.08 -15.84
N SER A 41 -3.35 12.39 -16.11
CA SER A 41 -3.42 12.91 -17.46
C SER A 41 -2.14 12.64 -18.28
N GLU A 42 -1.04 12.33 -17.60
CA GLU A 42 0.29 12.06 -18.17
C GLU A 42 0.94 10.86 -17.44
N GLU A 43 1.91 10.20 -18.08
CA GLU A 43 2.70 9.15 -17.44
C GLU A 43 3.74 9.75 -16.47
N VAL A 44 3.29 10.20 -15.31
CA VAL A 44 4.13 10.87 -14.29
C VAL A 44 5.01 9.93 -13.50
N PHE A 45 4.75 8.61 -13.57
CA PHE A 45 5.52 7.60 -12.84
C PHE A 45 5.64 6.29 -13.63
N PRO A 46 6.84 5.64 -13.66
CA PRO A 46 7.06 4.39 -14.39
C PRO A 46 6.50 3.18 -13.63
N TRP A 47 5.17 3.06 -13.58
CA TRP A 47 4.51 1.95 -12.91
C TRP A 47 4.94 0.60 -13.46
N PRO A 48 5.26 -0.40 -12.63
CA PRO A 48 5.61 -1.74 -13.10
C PRO A 48 4.52 -2.38 -13.96
N CYS A 49 3.26 -2.05 -13.67
CA CYS A 49 2.10 -2.36 -14.50
C CYS A 49 1.37 -1.05 -14.81
N PRO A 50 1.36 -0.57 -16.06
CA PRO A 50 0.83 0.76 -16.42
C PRO A 50 -0.64 0.99 -16.02
N SER A 51 -1.47 -0.07 -16.02
CA SER A 51 -2.88 0.03 -15.62
C SER A 51 -3.10 -0.01 -14.09
N LYS A 52 -2.02 -0.15 -13.29
CA LYS A 52 -2.11 -0.33 -11.84
C LYS A 52 -1.16 0.63 -11.11
N PRO A 53 -1.67 1.78 -10.63
CA PRO A 53 -0.86 2.78 -9.98
C PRO A 53 -0.46 2.36 -8.56
N MET A 54 0.19 1.21 -8.47
CA MET A 54 0.74 0.68 -7.22
C MET A 54 2.09 -0.01 -7.44
N MET A 55 2.95 0.04 -6.43
CA MET A 55 4.26 -0.61 -6.45
C MET A 55 4.68 -0.99 -5.04
N PHE A 56 5.29 -2.17 -4.89
CA PHE A 56 6.08 -2.52 -3.72
C PHE A 56 7.54 -2.69 -4.15
N TRP A 57 8.39 -1.74 -3.76
CA TRP A 57 9.82 -1.78 -4.06
C TRP A 57 10.58 -2.50 -2.93
N ALA A 58 11.08 -3.69 -3.23
CA ALA A 58 11.81 -4.51 -2.28
C ALA A 58 13.17 -3.87 -1.94
N GLN A 59 13.37 -3.56 -0.67
CA GLN A 59 14.61 -3.06 -0.10
C GLN A 59 15.08 -4.00 1.00
N MET A 60 16.27 -4.59 0.81
CA MET A 60 16.86 -5.55 1.76
C MET A 60 17.82 -4.89 2.76
N GLY A 61 17.77 -3.55 2.87
CA GLY A 61 18.58 -2.79 3.80
C GLY A 61 18.33 -3.18 5.26
N VAL A 62 19.35 -3.00 6.08
CA VAL A 62 19.28 -3.32 7.53
C VAL A 62 18.57 -2.18 8.26
N GLU A 63 17.69 -2.54 9.22
CA GLU A 63 17.16 -1.56 10.15
C GLU A 63 18.21 -1.15 11.18
N GLU A 64 18.18 0.08 11.61
CA GLU A 64 19.06 0.64 12.63
C GLU A 64 18.24 1.27 13.75
N MET A 65 18.77 1.27 14.95
CA MET A 65 18.19 2.06 16.04
C MET A 65 18.50 3.53 15.81
N SER A 66 17.51 4.39 15.91
CA SER A 66 17.70 5.84 15.78
C SER A 66 18.55 6.39 16.94
N ALA A 67 19.14 7.57 16.76
CA ALA A 67 19.97 8.21 17.78
C ALA A 67 19.25 8.44 19.13
N SER A 68 17.91 8.49 19.11
CA SER A 68 17.12 8.60 20.35
C SER A 68 17.10 7.31 21.21
N GLY A 69 17.49 6.15 20.64
CA GLY A 69 17.44 4.85 21.29
C GLY A 69 16.04 4.22 21.43
N TYR A 70 14.99 4.91 20.95
CA TYR A 70 13.59 4.46 21.12
C TYR A 70 12.85 4.18 19.83
N SER A 71 13.48 4.38 18.68
CA SER A 71 12.85 4.21 17.38
C SER A 71 13.80 3.57 16.39
N TYR A 72 13.27 3.15 15.24
CA TYR A 72 14.04 2.52 14.17
C TYR A 72 14.08 3.39 12.93
N LEU A 73 15.11 3.19 12.11
CA LEU A 73 15.26 3.76 10.78
C LEU A 73 15.86 2.74 9.81
N ASN A 74 15.68 2.95 8.51
CA ASN A 74 16.27 2.15 7.45
C ASN A 74 16.77 3.07 6.34
N ARG A 75 18.09 3.16 6.18
CA ARG A 75 18.74 4.07 5.23
C ARG A 75 18.45 3.69 3.78
N GLY A 76 18.39 2.38 3.49
CA GLY A 76 18.06 1.89 2.14
C GLY A 76 16.66 2.27 1.73
N GLU A 77 15.69 2.18 2.64
CA GLU A 77 14.32 2.63 2.37
C GLU A 77 14.25 4.16 2.20
N ALA A 78 14.97 4.94 3.00
CA ALA A 78 15.01 6.40 2.84
C ALA A 78 15.61 6.82 1.49
N TYR A 79 16.62 6.10 0.99
CA TYR A 79 17.15 6.29 -0.35
C TYR A 79 16.08 6.03 -1.43
N ALA A 80 15.35 4.91 -1.33
CA ALA A 80 14.29 4.58 -2.27
C ALA A 80 13.14 5.62 -2.22
N VAL A 81 12.76 6.08 -1.02
CA VAL A 81 11.78 7.18 -0.85
C VAL A 81 12.24 8.44 -1.58
N GLU A 82 13.50 8.84 -1.44
CA GLU A 82 14.04 10.01 -2.15
C GLU A 82 13.93 9.85 -3.67
N LYS A 83 14.28 8.67 -4.22
CA LYS A 83 14.17 8.43 -5.66
C LYS A 83 12.73 8.53 -6.16
N ILE A 84 11.77 8.03 -5.40
CA ILE A 84 10.35 8.12 -5.74
C ILE A 84 9.89 9.59 -5.69
N VAL A 85 10.17 10.29 -4.59
CA VAL A 85 9.78 11.70 -4.42
C VAL A 85 10.39 12.58 -5.50
N ALA A 86 11.72 12.45 -5.73
CA ALA A 86 12.40 13.22 -6.76
C ALA A 86 11.81 12.97 -8.16
N HIS A 87 11.49 11.72 -8.49
CA HIS A 87 10.88 11.37 -9.77
C HIS A 87 9.50 12.03 -9.95
N LEU A 88 8.63 11.95 -8.94
CA LEU A 88 7.31 12.60 -8.99
C LEU A 88 7.44 14.11 -9.17
N LEU A 89 8.30 14.77 -8.39
CA LEU A 89 8.54 16.23 -8.46
C LEU A 89 9.12 16.64 -9.81
N GLN A 90 10.05 15.87 -10.38
CA GLN A 90 10.64 16.14 -11.71
C GLN A 90 9.63 15.98 -12.85
N ASN A 91 8.59 15.19 -12.66
CA ASN A 91 7.51 14.99 -13.63
C ASN A 91 6.27 15.85 -13.33
N GLY A 92 6.43 16.94 -12.58
CA GLY A 92 5.43 18.00 -12.42
C GLY A 92 4.42 17.81 -11.30
N ILE A 93 4.57 16.78 -10.46
CA ILE A 93 3.71 16.61 -9.29
C ILE A 93 4.10 17.64 -8.21
N SER A 94 3.11 18.34 -7.69
CA SER A 94 3.34 19.33 -6.63
C SER A 94 3.72 18.66 -5.30
N PRO A 95 4.64 19.24 -4.51
CA PRO A 95 5.07 18.66 -3.24
C PRO A 95 3.92 18.39 -2.25
N ASP A 96 2.90 19.24 -2.24
CA ASP A 96 1.71 19.08 -1.38
C ASP A 96 0.80 17.92 -1.80
N GLU A 97 0.95 17.37 -3.01
CA GLU A 97 0.26 16.18 -3.50
C GLU A 97 0.93 14.87 -3.08
N ILE A 98 2.15 14.95 -2.52
CA ILE A 98 2.97 13.80 -2.11
C ILE A 98 2.93 13.66 -0.59
N GLY A 99 2.71 12.43 -0.12
CA GLY A 99 2.80 12.08 1.30
C GLY A 99 3.73 10.89 1.52
N VAL A 100 4.64 11.01 2.49
CA VAL A 100 5.48 9.92 2.96
C VAL A 100 5.02 9.48 4.34
N VAL A 101 4.65 8.22 4.46
CA VAL A 101 4.06 7.64 5.67
C VAL A 101 5.01 6.58 6.24
N THR A 102 5.28 6.66 7.53
CA THR A 102 6.09 5.67 8.23
C THR A 102 5.54 5.39 9.63
N PRO A 103 5.65 4.16 10.17
CA PRO A 103 5.25 3.88 11.54
C PRO A 103 6.28 4.30 12.60
N TYR A 104 7.46 4.79 12.20
CA TYR A 104 8.58 5.06 13.10
C TYR A 104 9.07 6.51 13.03
N GLU A 105 9.09 7.17 14.17
CA GLU A 105 9.56 8.58 14.28
C GLU A 105 11.03 8.73 13.87
N GLY A 106 11.89 7.74 14.19
CA GLY A 106 13.28 7.71 13.75
C GLY A 106 13.41 7.76 12.22
N GLN A 107 12.57 6.99 11.51
CA GLN A 107 12.53 7.01 10.05
C GLN A 107 11.97 8.33 9.52
N ARG A 108 10.91 8.85 10.13
CA ARG A 108 10.35 10.15 9.73
C ARG A 108 11.41 11.26 9.77
N ALA A 109 12.09 11.38 10.90
CA ALA A 109 13.14 12.37 11.07
C ALA A 109 14.32 12.15 10.11
N TYR A 110 14.70 10.88 9.90
CA TYR A 110 15.77 10.55 8.98
C TYR A 110 15.41 10.87 7.52
N VAL A 111 14.20 10.52 7.06
CA VAL A 111 13.73 10.83 5.69
C VAL A 111 13.69 12.32 5.45
N VAL A 112 13.14 13.14 6.36
CA VAL A 112 13.14 14.61 6.23
C VAL A 112 14.57 15.15 6.07
N ASN A 113 15.51 14.70 6.90
CA ASN A 113 16.91 15.10 6.80
C ASN A 113 17.57 14.63 5.51
N TYR A 114 17.26 13.39 5.08
CA TYR A 114 17.84 12.80 3.89
C TYR A 114 17.37 13.53 2.62
N LEU A 115 16.08 13.80 2.50
CA LEU A 115 15.49 14.56 1.38
C LEU A 115 16.14 15.94 1.25
N THR A 116 16.26 16.68 2.36
CA THR A 116 16.77 18.06 2.33
C THR A 116 18.28 18.16 2.16
N ARG A 117 19.07 17.16 2.62
CA ARG A 117 20.54 17.22 2.57
C ARG A 117 21.15 16.48 1.40
N THR A 118 20.51 15.41 0.93
CA THR A 118 21.07 14.46 -0.05
C THR A 118 20.22 14.40 -1.31
N GLY A 119 19.00 14.92 -1.27
CA GLY A 119 18.10 14.94 -2.41
C GLY A 119 18.69 15.69 -3.61
N VAL A 120 18.31 15.23 -4.82
CA VAL A 120 18.83 15.78 -6.09
C VAL A 120 18.20 17.12 -6.47
N LEU A 121 17.12 17.52 -5.83
CA LEU A 121 16.44 18.81 -6.04
C LEU A 121 16.79 19.80 -4.93
N HIS A 122 16.37 21.06 -5.11
CA HIS A 122 16.61 22.09 -4.11
C HIS A 122 15.90 21.77 -2.77
N PRO A 123 16.56 21.95 -1.61
CA PRO A 123 16.01 21.58 -0.30
C PRO A 123 14.63 22.16 0.00
N SER A 124 14.33 23.40 -0.45
CA SER A 124 13.03 24.04 -0.21
C SER A 124 11.86 23.27 -0.79
N ILE A 125 12.05 22.60 -1.94
CA ILE A 125 11.00 21.79 -2.59
C ILE A 125 10.67 20.58 -1.71
N TYR A 126 11.69 19.92 -1.19
CA TYR A 126 11.49 18.78 -0.30
C TYR A 126 10.86 19.14 1.05
N GLN A 127 11.03 20.38 1.54
CA GLN A 127 10.41 20.83 2.78
C GLN A 127 8.89 20.92 2.71
N GLU A 128 8.34 21.05 1.51
CA GLU A 128 6.90 21.10 1.27
C GLU A 128 6.26 19.70 1.18
N VAL A 129 7.08 18.64 1.00
CA VAL A 129 6.60 17.25 1.01
C VAL A 129 6.24 16.84 2.43
N GLU A 130 5.02 16.33 2.61
CA GLU A 130 4.55 15.90 3.93
C GLU A 130 5.12 14.54 4.31
N VAL A 131 5.98 14.50 5.35
CA VAL A 131 6.51 13.26 5.93
C VAL A 131 5.96 13.09 7.35
N ALA A 132 5.12 12.09 7.59
CA ALA A 132 4.44 11.93 8.87
C ALA A 132 4.28 10.47 9.29
N SER A 133 3.93 10.28 10.57
CA SER A 133 3.56 8.95 11.07
C SER A 133 2.19 8.50 10.54
N VAL A 134 1.95 7.18 10.56
CA VAL A 134 0.66 6.61 10.17
C VAL A 134 -0.50 7.25 10.94
N ASP A 135 -0.33 7.45 12.25
CA ASP A 135 -1.37 8.00 13.13
C ASP A 135 -1.64 9.49 12.81
N ALA A 136 -0.59 10.26 12.47
CA ALA A 136 -0.71 11.67 12.06
C ALA A 136 -1.36 11.82 10.65
N PHE A 137 -1.29 10.79 9.82
CA PHE A 137 -1.95 10.76 8.51
C PHE A 137 -3.44 10.37 8.58
N GLN A 138 -3.94 9.98 9.75
CA GLN A 138 -5.36 9.67 9.91
C GLN A 138 -6.22 10.91 9.60
N GLY A 139 -7.22 10.73 8.73
CA GLY A 139 -8.07 11.83 8.25
C GLY A 139 -7.49 12.64 7.07
N ARG A 140 -6.22 12.45 6.72
CA ARG A 140 -5.57 13.11 5.57
C ARG A 140 -5.60 12.22 4.33
N GLU A 141 -5.33 12.81 3.17
CA GLU A 141 -5.22 12.11 1.89
C GLU A 141 -4.30 12.91 0.94
N LYS A 142 -3.64 12.23 0.02
CA LYS A 142 -2.75 12.81 -0.99
C LYS A 142 -3.00 12.12 -2.33
N GLN A 143 -2.51 12.73 -3.41
CA GLN A 143 -2.55 12.06 -4.71
C GLN A 143 -1.66 10.83 -4.69
N TYR A 144 -0.42 10.99 -4.21
CA TYR A 144 0.56 9.92 -4.11
C TYR A 144 0.97 9.68 -2.66
N ILE A 145 0.96 8.42 -2.25
CA ILE A 145 1.43 8.00 -0.93
C ILE A 145 2.59 7.04 -1.08
N ILE A 146 3.65 7.33 -0.34
CA ILE A 146 4.83 6.48 -0.21
C ILE A 146 4.87 5.95 1.21
N VAL A 147 4.83 4.63 1.38
CA VAL A 147 4.90 3.98 2.70
C VAL A 147 6.27 3.33 2.87
N THR A 148 7.04 3.73 3.89
CA THR A 148 8.29 3.09 4.26
C THR A 148 8.10 2.23 5.52
N CYS A 149 8.36 0.91 5.38
CA CYS A 149 8.04 -0.10 6.40
C CYS A 149 9.11 -0.21 7.49
N VAL A 150 10.37 0.14 7.17
CA VAL A 150 11.52 0.20 8.08
C VAL A 150 12.04 -1.16 8.55
N ARG A 151 11.14 -2.05 9.00
CA ARG A 151 11.52 -3.30 9.68
C ARG A 151 12.21 -4.28 8.74
N SER A 152 13.44 -4.59 9.09
CA SER A 152 14.32 -5.48 8.31
C SER A 152 15.26 -6.24 9.25
N ASN A 153 14.71 -7.16 10.04
CA ASN A 153 15.43 -7.98 10.99
C ASN A 153 14.92 -9.43 10.98
N ASP A 154 15.75 -10.37 11.49
CA ASP A 154 15.39 -11.78 11.48
C ASP A 154 14.64 -12.25 12.73
N ARG A 155 14.70 -11.53 13.85
CA ARG A 155 14.31 -12.02 15.18
C ARG A 155 13.25 -11.19 15.89
N GLN A 156 13.18 -9.88 15.68
CA GLN A 156 12.37 -8.96 16.49
C GLN A 156 10.94 -8.71 15.96
N GLY A 157 10.55 -9.36 14.84
CA GLY A 157 9.26 -9.14 14.22
C GLY A 157 9.11 -7.73 13.63
N ILE A 158 7.88 -7.35 13.26
CA ILE A 158 7.61 -6.09 12.55
C ILE A 158 7.03 -4.97 13.45
N GLY A 159 6.94 -5.20 14.77
CA GLY A 159 6.56 -4.18 15.75
C GLY A 159 5.24 -3.48 15.42
N PHE A 160 5.24 -2.16 15.33
CA PHE A 160 4.05 -1.32 15.08
C PHE A 160 3.30 -1.63 13.78
N LEU A 161 3.95 -2.24 12.80
CA LEU A 161 3.32 -2.70 11.57
C LEU A 161 2.36 -3.88 11.79
N ASN A 162 2.39 -4.52 12.96
CA ASN A 162 1.51 -5.65 13.27
C ASN A 162 0.04 -5.25 13.54
N ASP A 163 -0.26 -3.95 13.69
CA ASP A 163 -1.64 -3.48 13.85
C ASP A 163 -2.33 -3.37 12.46
N PRO A 164 -3.36 -4.20 12.19
CA PRO A 164 -4.08 -4.19 10.92
C PRO A 164 -4.75 -2.84 10.62
N ARG A 165 -5.17 -2.11 11.66
CA ARG A 165 -5.84 -0.80 11.52
C ARG A 165 -4.88 0.24 10.97
N ARG A 166 -3.62 0.26 11.45
CA ARG A 166 -2.57 1.15 10.95
C ARG A 166 -2.22 0.84 9.51
N LEU A 167 -2.10 -0.45 9.15
CA LEU A 167 -1.87 -0.83 7.77
C LEU A 167 -3.04 -0.37 6.87
N ASN A 168 -4.29 -0.58 7.30
CA ASN A 168 -5.45 -0.09 6.56
C ASN A 168 -5.41 1.44 6.37
N VAL A 169 -5.06 2.20 7.42
CA VAL A 169 -4.88 3.66 7.30
C VAL A 169 -3.82 3.98 6.25
N ALA A 170 -2.63 3.40 6.32
CA ALA A 170 -1.54 3.68 5.38
C ALA A 170 -1.93 3.38 3.91
N LEU A 171 -2.57 2.23 3.66
CA LEU A 171 -2.97 1.81 2.32
C LEU A 171 -4.11 2.65 1.71
N THR A 172 -4.93 3.30 2.55
CA THR A 172 -6.14 4.00 2.10
C THR A 172 -6.00 5.53 2.07
N ARG A 173 -4.76 6.06 2.07
CA ARG A 173 -4.52 7.52 2.02
C ARG A 173 -4.29 8.04 0.60
N ALA A 174 -3.92 7.18 -0.34
CA ALA A 174 -3.65 7.54 -1.72
C ALA A 174 -4.94 7.70 -2.53
N LYS A 175 -4.95 8.71 -3.43
CA LYS A 175 -6.00 8.86 -4.45
C LYS A 175 -5.58 8.21 -5.76
N LEU A 176 -4.41 8.55 -6.28
CA LEU A 176 -3.92 8.17 -7.61
C LEU A 176 -2.89 7.05 -7.54
N GLY A 177 -1.91 7.11 -6.63
CA GLY A 177 -0.82 6.14 -6.62
C GLY A 177 -0.32 5.76 -5.23
N LEU A 178 0.02 4.49 -5.06
CA LEU A 178 0.57 3.93 -3.81
C LEU A 178 1.91 3.23 -4.08
N MET A 179 2.97 3.71 -3.45
CA MET A 179 4.28 3.09 -3.45
C MET A 179 4.63 2.61 -2.05
N MET A 180 5.02 1.36 -1.93
CA MET A 180 5.52 0.83 -0.66
C MET A 180 6.99 0.43 -0.79
N VAL A 181 7.75 0.65 0.27
CA VAL A 181 9.18 0.31 0.35
C VAL A 181 9.41 -0.51 1.60
N GLY A 182 10.11 -1.65 1.47
CA GLY A 182 10.36 -2.50 2.63
C GLY A 182 11.04 -3.82 2.28
N ASN A 183 11.35 -4.61 3.31
CA ASN A 183 11.94 -5.94 3.16
C ASN A 183 10.85 -7.02 3.08
N PRO A 184 10.54 -7.56 1.89
CA PRO A 184 9.47 -8.54 1.72
C PRO A 184 9.75 -9.86 2.47
N LYS A 185 11.04 -10.25 2.69
CA LYS A 185 11.39 -11.47 3.44
C LYS A 185 10.97 -11.36 4.90
N VAL A 186 11.13 -10.19 5.49
CA VAL A 186 10.78 -9.94 6.89
C VAL A 186 9.28 -9.73 7.04
N LEU A 187 8.70 -8.88 6.19
CA LEU A 187 7.29 -8.53 6.24
C LEU A 187 6.37 -9.74 5.98
N ALA A 188 6.75 -10.62 5.05
CA ALA A 188 5.98 -11.83 4.73
C ALA A 188 5.85 -12.84 5.89
N LYS A 189 6.62 -12.69 6.96
CA LYS A 189 6.46 -13.48 8.20
C LYS A 189 5.10 -13.21 8.86
N GLN A 190 4.52 -12.03 8.66
CA GLN A 190 3.18 -11.67 9.13
C GLN A 190 2.11 -12.01 8.07
N PRO A 191 1.03 -12.70 8.46
CA PRO A 191 0.02 -13.16 7.50
C PRO A 191 -0.57 -12.05 6.62
N LEU A 192 -0.92 -10.90 7.22
CA LEU A 192 -1.53 -9.80 6.50
C LEU A 192 -0.56 -9.16 5.48
N PHE A 193 0.71 -8.95 5.87
CA PHE A 193 1.73 -8.45 4.96
C PHE A 193 2.08 -9.45 3.86
N ARG A 194 2.12 -10.74 4.19
CA ARG A 194 2.29 -11.79 3.19
C ARG A 194 1.19 -11.76 2.14
N ASP A 195 -0.07 -11.65 2.58
CA ASP A 195 -1.22 -11.58 1.68
C ASP A 195 -1.17 -10.32 0.81
N MET A 196 -0.75 -9.19 1.37
CA MET A 196 -0.51 -7.94 0.64
C MET A 196 0.63 -8.07 -0.39
N LEU A 197 1.77 -8.61 0.01
CA LEU A 197 2.91 -8.83 -0.89
C LEU A 197 2.55 -9.79 -2.03
N GLN A 198 1.73 -10.80 -1.75
CA GLN A 198 1.22 -11.70 -2.77
C GLN A 198 0.27 -10.97 -3.74
N HIS A 199 -0.57 -10.06 -3.23
CA HIS A 199 -1.40 -9.19 -4.07
C HIS A 199 -0.55 -8.32 -5.01
N PHE A 200 0.51 -7.67 -4.50
CA PHE A 200 1.44 -6.92 -5.36
C PHE A 200 2.12 -7.81 -6.40
N ARG A 201 2.54 -9.01 -6.04
CA ARG A 201 3.15 -9.99 -6.96
C ARG A 201 2.19 -10.43 -8.04
N ASP A 202 0.97 -10.83 -7.69
CA ASP A 202 -0.05 -11.30 -8.63
C ASP A 202 -0.41 -10.23 -9.67
N ASN A 203 -0.23 -8.96 -9.29
CA ASN A 203 -0.43 -7.80 -10.16
C ASN A 203 0.85 -7.32 -10.86
N LYS A 204 1.98 -8.05 -10.74
CA LYS A 204 3.30 -7.68 -11.28
C LYS A 204 3.84 -6.34 -10.75
N CYS A 205 3.42 -5.96 -9.55
CA CYS A 205 3.76 -4.71 -8.88
C CYS A 205 4.75 -4.90 -7.72
N LEU A 206 5.22 -6.12 -7.45
CA LEU A 206 6.32 -6.41 -6.51
C LEU A 206 7.62 -6.41 -7.27
N VAL A 207 8.47 -5.41 -7.02
CA VAL A 207 9.67 -5.16 -7.82
C VAL A 207 10.93 -5.00 -6.98
N GLU A 208 12.09 -5.20 -7.61
CA GLU A 208 13.42 -5.00 -7.04
C GLU A 208 14.36 -4.34 -8.06
N GLY A 209 15.41 -3.70 -7.57
CA GLY A 209 16.40 -3.01 -8.39
C GLY A 209 16.93 -1.75 -7.70
N ASN A 210 17.94 -1.14 -8.30
CA ASN A 210 18.61 0.05 -7.77
C ASN A 210 18.21 1.35 -8.47
N ASN A 211 17.51 1.24 -9.59
CA ASN A 211 17.10 2.40 -10.41
C ASN A 211 15.60 2.31 -10.68
N ILE A 212 14.88 3.37 -10.35
CA ILE A 212 13.42 3.46 -10.49
C ILE A 212 12.93 3.23 -11.94
N ASN A 213 13.74 3.57 -12.93
CA ASN A 213 13.43 3.37 -14.35
C ASN A 213 13.80 1.97 -14.87
N GLN A 214 14.40 1.11 -14.04
CA GLN A 214 14.90 -0.22 -14.40
C GLN A 214 14.62 -1.23 -13.30
N LEU A 215 13.40 -1.19 -12.75
CA LEU A 215 12.95 -2.16 -11.76
C LEU A 215 12.52 -3.45 -12.45
N ASN A 216 12.92 -4.57 -11.85
CA ASN A 216 12.56 -5.91 -12.31
C ASN A 216 11.57 -6.54 -11.34
N GLU A 217 10.87 -7.57 -11.78
CA GLU A 217 10.01 -8.35 -10.90
C GLU A 217 10.83 -8.99 -9.76
N CYS A 218 10.37 -8.83 -8.53
CA CYS A 218 11.06 -9.36 -7.35
C CYS A 218 10.86 -10.86 -7.22
N MET A 219 11.96 -11.61 -7.20
CA MET A 219 11.99 -13.08 -7.16
C MET A 219 12.02 -13.66 -5.73
N VAL A 220 11.83 -12.84 -4.70
CA VAL A 220 11.80 -13.31 -3.31
C VAL A 220 10.71 -14.37 -3.13
N ALA A 221 11.07 -15.54 -2.56
CA ALA A 221 10.09 -16.56 -2.22
C ALA A 221 9.15 -16.07 -1.12
N LEU A 222 7.86 -15.99 -1.43
CA LEU A 222 6.81 -15.69 -0.46
C LEU A 222 6.09 -16.98 -0.06
N PRO A 223 5.76 -17.18 1.24
CA PRO A 223 4.87 -18.24 1.67
C PRO A 223 3.50 -18.11 1.01
N GLN A 224 2.76 -19.21 0.85
CA GLN A 224 1.41 -19.14 0.26
C GLN A 224 0.49 -18.18 1.02
N ALA A 225 -0.16 -17.29 0.29
CA ALA A 225 -1.13 -16.33 0.84
C ALA A 225 -2.45 -17.02 1.21
N ARG A 226 -3.02 -16.63 2.34
CA ARG A 226 -4.31 -17.19 2.80
C ARG A 226 -5.52 -16.46 2.22
N TRP A 227 -5.36 -15.24 1.73
CA TRP A 227 -6.49 -14.43 1.26
C TRP A 227 -7.17 -14.99 0.02
N LYS A 228 -6.43 -15.59 -0.93
CA LYS A 228 -7.01 -16.25 -2.10
C LYS A 228 -7.91 -17.45 -1.71
N THR A 229 -7.53 -18.20 -0.68
CA THR A 229 -8.35 -19.28 -0.15
C THR A 229 -9.61 -18.77 0.54
N ARG A 230 -9.53 -17.62 1.19
CA ARG A 230 -10.68 -17.01 1.88
C ARG A 230 -11.66 -16.38 0.87
N ALA A 231 -11.16 -15.63 -0.12
CA ALA A 231 -11.98 -15.09 -1.20
C ALA A 231 -12.65 -16.20 -2.06
N ALA A 232 -11.90 -17.24 -2.39
CA ALA A 232 -12.46 -18.41 -3.08
C ALA A 232 -13.50 -19.17 -2.25
N GLY A 233 -13.30 -19.25 -0.92
CA GLY A 233 -14.27 -19.80 0.03
C GLY A 233 -15.56 -18.97 0.09
N LEU A 234 -15.45 -17.66 0.16
CA LEU A 234 -16.58 -16.73 0.16
C LEU A 234 -17.32 -16.73 -1.19
N ALA A 235 -16.59 -16.78 -2.31
CA ALA A 235 -17.18 -16.89 -3.64
C ALA A 235 -17.97 -18.22 -3.80
N ARG A 236 -17.42 -19.32 -3.31
CA ARG A 236 -18.13 -20.62 -3.31
C ARG A 236 -19.37 -20.62 -2.40
N PHE A 237 -19.27 -19.95 -1.24
CA PHE A 237 -20.39 -19.81 -0.32
C PHE A 237 -21.53 -18.97 -0.93
N ARG A 238 -21.20 -17.85 -1.58
CA ARG A 238 -22.16 -17.00 -2.31
C ARG A 238 -22.81 -17.75 -3.48
N ALA A 239 -22.00 -18.43 -4.30
CA ALA A 239 -22.54 -19.23 -5.40
C ALA A 239 -23.51 -20.33 -4.90
N LYS A 240 -23.22 -20.92 -3.74
CA LYS A 240 -24.13 -21.92 -3.14
C LYS A 240 -25.42 -21.28 -2.64
N GLN A 241 -25.38 -20.11 -2.00
CA GLN A 241 -26.58 -19.38 -1.58
C GLN A 241 -27.47 -19.00 -2.77
N THR A 242 -26.89 -18.51 -3.87
CA THR A 242 -27.65 -18.16 -5.09
C THR A 242 -28.36 -19.39 -5.68
N ILE A 243 -27.67 -20.54 -5.73
CA ILE A 243 -28.28 -21.81 -6.21
C ILE A 243 -29.39 -22.27 -5.26
N ASP A 244 -29.19 -22.16 -3.95
CA ASP A 244 -30.22 -22.56 -2.97
C ASP A 244 -31.45 -21.62 -3.03
N GLU A 245 -31.27 -20.32 -3.30
CA GLU A 245 -32.33 -19.33 -3.50
C GLU A 245 -33.08 -19.56 -4.84
N GLU A 246 -32.39 -19.90 -5.94
CA GLU A 246 -32.98 -20.25 -7.23
C GLU A 246 -33.82 -21.55 -7.12
N ASN A 247 -33.27 -22.56 -6.48
CA ASN A 247 -34.00 -23.84 -6.26
C ASN A 247 -35.22 -23.65 -5.34
N ALA A 248 -35.15 -22.76 -4.35
CA ALA A 248 -36.30 -22.44 -3.49
C ALA A 248 -37.40 -21.70 -4.26
N SER A 249 -37.04 -20.79 -5.18
CA SER A 249 -38.00 -20.07 -6.03
C SER A 249 -38.67 -20.95 -7.07
N GLU A 250 -37.97 -21.95 -7.64
CA GLU A 250 -38.53 -22.92 -8.57
C GLU A 250 -39.54 -23.86 -7.87
N ASN A 251 -39.24 -24.28 -6.63
CA ASN A 251 -40.18 -25.11 -5.87
C ASN A 251 -41.46 -24.40 -5.43
N TYR A 252 -41.46 -23.06 -5.36
CA TYR A 252 -42.66 -22.25 -5.08
C TYR A 252 -43.58 -22.19 -6.31
N ASN A 253 -43.01 -22.19 -7.54
CA ASN A 253 -43.78 -22.05 -8.77
C ASN A 253 -44.36 -23.39 -9.30
N VAL A 254 -44.04 -24.54 -8.70
CA VAL A 254 -44.56 -25.87 -9.10
C VAL A 254 -45.81 -26.25 -8.28
N ASN A 255 -46.12 -25.53 -7.22
CA ASN A 255 -47.25 -25.82 -6.30
C ASN A 255 -48.39 -24.79 -6.35
N VAL A 256 -48.56 -24.06 -7.48
CA VAL A 256 -49.69 -23.15 -7.71
C VAL A 256 -50.53 -23.66 -8.90
#